data_3f65b3600bc15240579ef6500508f654
#
_entry.id   3f65b3600bc15240579ef6500508f654
#
_cell.length_a   1.000
_cell.length_b   1.000
_cell.length_c   1.000
_cell.angle_alpha   90.00
_cell.angle_beta   90.00
_cell.angle_gamma   90.00
#
_symmetry.space_group_name_H-M   'P 1'
#
loop_
_entity.id
_entity.type
_entity.pdbx_description
1 polymer ?
#
loop_
_entity_poly.entity_id
_entity_poly.type
_entity_poly.pdbx_seq_one_letter_code
_entity_poly.pdbx_strand_id
1 'polypeptide(L)'
;MNRLLINTPITANWDSDTNIDKKTIMDAVNALRSSHADIAYPYNGIVYQTSDILQIYYLNTKDIKVLYKNLNKLDFLYNQPIYGGDVFVNKNKYIDAGMENERNYGWGNEYYDRYNRFTNLGYNVYRVDAPLFHLCHSRKENSSFRPKTFHHIFSNELFRISNSSK
;
A
#
# COMPACT_ATOMS: atom_id res chain seq x y z
N MET A 1 2.42 17.55 3.37
CA MET A 1 1.64 17.05 4.53
C MET A 1 2.43 17.31 5.79
N ASN A 2 1.89 17.94 6.82
CA ASN A 2 2.66 18.29 8.02
C ASN A 2 2.82 17.06 8.91
N ARG A 3 3.90 16.31 8.72
CA ARG A 3 4.19 14.98 9.28
C ARG A 3 4.49 14.99 10.78
N LEU A 4 4.69 16.19 11.36
CA LEU A 4 4.95 16.39 12.79
C LEU A 4 3.70 16.28 13.67
N LEU A 5 2.51 16.27 13.08
CA LEU A 5 1.24 16.23 13.83
C LEU A 5 0.70 14.82 14.13
N ILE A 6 1.41 13.76 13.73
CA ILE A 6 1.00 12.38 14.04
C ILE A 6 1.39 12.06 15.48
N ASN A 7 0.41 11.99 16.39
CA ASN A 7 0.63 11.69 17.81
C ASN A 7 0.48 10.21 18.17
N THR A 8 0.25 9.32 17.19
CA THR A 8 0.10 7.89 17.40
C THR A 8 1.40 7.13 17.15
N PRO A 9 1.67 6.02 17.86
CA PRO A 9 2.89 5.22 17.66
C PRO A 9 2.90 4.46 16.32
N ILE A 10 1.76 4.29 15.68
CA ILE A 10 1.59 3.66 14.38
C ILE A 10 0.94 4.69 13.46
N THR A 11 1.44 4.82 12.24
CA THR A 11 0.84 5.59 11.15
C THR A 11 0.41 4.66 10.03
N ALA A 12 -0.57 5.09 9.24
CA ALA A 12 -1.02 4.37 8.05
C ALA A 12 -0.96 5.28 6.81
N ASN A 13 -0.62 4.69 5.68
CA ASN A 13 -0.92 5.23 4.37
C ASN A 13 -2.03 4.35 3.78
N TRP A 14 -3.14 4.95 3.37
CA TRP A 14 -4.35 4.24 2.98
C TRP A 14 -4.97 4.84 1.74
N ASP A 15 -5.22 4.00 0.74
CA ASP A 15 -5.89 4.44 -0.48
C ASP A 15 -7.41 4.47 -0.24
N SER A 16 -8.07 5.55 -0.68
CA SER A 16 -9.49 5.80 -0.36
C SER A 16 -10.48 4.87 -1.07
N ASP A 17 -10.02 4.16 -2.09
CA ASP A 17 -10.77 3.25 -2.95
C ASP A 17 -10.45 1.77 -2.70
N THR A 18 -9.76 1.47 -1.60
CA THR A 18 -9.44 0.11 -1.18
C THR A 18 -10.29 -0.37 -0.02
N ASN A 19 -10.50 -1.68 0.02
CA ASN A 19 -11.22 -2.36 1.10
C ASN A 19 -10.50 -3.63 1.52
N ILE A 20 -10.37 -3.80 2.82
CA ILE A 20 -9.68 -4.92 3.46
C ILE A 20 -10.49 -5.41 4.66
N ASP A 21 -10.40 -6.69 4.96
CA ASP A 21 -11.06 -7.26 6.13
C ASP A 21 -10.50 -6.64 7.43
N LYS A 22 -11.40 -6.28 8.35
CA LYS A 22 -11.03 -5.74 9.66
C LYS A 22 -10.07 -6.64 10.42
N LYS A 23 -10.21 -7.96 10.29
CA LYS A 23 -9.32 -8.92 10.96
C LYS A 23 -7.89 -8.75 10.48
N THR A 24 -7.66 -8.64 9.17
CA THR A 24 -6.31 -8.50 8.60
C THR A 24 -5.68 -7.15 8.94
N ILE A 25 -6.48 -6.09 9.05
CA ILE A 25 -6.05 -4.79 9.59
C ILE A 25 -5.53 -4.97 11.02
N MET A 26 -6.29 -5.67 11.86
CA MET A 26 -5.90 -5.90 13.25
C MET A 26 -4.65 -6.78 13.36
N ASP A 27 -4.51 -7.80 12.51
CA ASP A 27 -3.34 -8.67 12.46
C ASP A 27 -2.08 -7.85 12.10
N ALA A 28 -2.15 -6.97 11.11
CA ALA A 28 -1.06 -6.06 10.73
C ALA A 28 -0.69 -5.10 11.88
N VAL A 29 -1.68 -4.47 12.50
CA VAL A 29 -1.46 -3.56 13.64
C VAL A 29 -0.86 -4.29 14.84
N ASN A 30 -1.31 -5.52 15.12
CA ASN A 30 -0.78 -6.33 16.22
C ASN A 30 0.67 -6.76 15.97
N ALA A 31 1.06 -7.05 14.73
CA ALA A 31 2.45 -7.33 14.39
C ALA A 31 3.38 -6.14 14.72
N LEU A 32 2.91 -4.90 14.46
CA LEU A 32 3.65 -3.68 14.83
C LEU A 32 3.68 -3.47 16.36
N ARG A 33 2.57 -3.70 17.05
CA ARG A 33 2.47 -3.52 18.51
C ARG A 33 3.35 -4.50 19.30
N SER A 34 3.47 -5.73 18.79
CA SER A 34 4.31 -6.77 19.38
C SER A 34 5.78 -6.66 18.98
N SER A 35 6.17 -5.62 18.24
CA SER A 35 7.52 -5.44 17.69
C SER A 35 7.98 -6.60 16.77
N HIS A 36 7.03 -7.37 16.25
CA HIS A 36 7.29 -8.41 15.26
C HIS A 36 7.56 -7.81 13.87
N ALA A 37 7.07 -6.61 13.62
CA ALA A 37 7.28 -5.87 12.39
C ALA A 37 7.57 -4.38 12.65
N ASP A 38 8.27 -3.75 11.73
CA ASP A 38 8.49 -2.30 11.65
C ASP A 38 7.55 -1.66 10.63
N ILE A 39 7.18 -2.43 9.59
CA ILE A 39 6.18 -2.10 8.57
C ILE A 39 5.29 -3.32 8.34
N ALA A 40 3.98 -3.12 8.22
CA ALA A 40 3.01 -4.19 8.06
C ALA A 40 1.96 -3.87 7.00
N TYR A 41 1.84 -4.75 6.01
CA TYR A 41 0.81 -4.70 4.99
C TYR A 41 -0.35 -5.60 5.42
N PRO A 42 -1.60 -5.09 5.49
CA PRO A 42 -2.77 -5.89 5.87
C PRO A 42 -3.24 -6.84 4.77
N TYR A 43 -2.42 -7.04 3.71
CA TYR A 43 -2.71 -7.90 2.56
C TYR A 43 -1.41 -8.48 1.98
N ASN A 44 -1.53 -9.53 1.16
CA ASN A 44 -0.38 -10.29 0.61
C ASN A 44 0.21 -9.73 -0.70
N GLY A 45 -0.27 -8.59 -1.18
CA GLY A 45 0.13 -7.98 -2.46
C GLY A 45 -0.85 -8.27 -3.60
N ILE A 46 -1.79 -9.20 -3.41
CA ILE A 46 -2.83 -9.49 -4.41
C ILE A 46 -3.94 -8.46 -4.30
N VAL A 47 -4.26 -7.81 -5.42
CA VAL A 47 -5.32 -6.81 -5.50
C VAL A 47 -6.37 -7.25 -6.52
N TYR A 48 -7.61 -7.39 -6.05
CA TYR A 48 -8.76 -7.67 -6.91
C TYR A 48 -9.49 -6.37 -7.25
N GLN A 49 -9.82 -6.22 -8.54
CA GLN A 49 -10.68 -5.15 -9.03
C GLN A 49 -12.15 -5.58 -8.91
N THR A 50 -12.97 -4.79 -8.23
CA THR A 50 -14.42 -5.04 -8.22
C THR A 50 -15.04 -4.72 -9.58
N SER A 51 -16.08 -5.45 -9.95
CA SER A 51 -17.01 -4.99 -10.99
C SER A 51 -17.99 -3.95 -10.43
N ASP A 52 -18.60 -3.13 -11.29
CA ASP A 52 -19.61 -2.14 -10.89
C ASP A 52 -20.74 -2.78 -10.07
N ILE A 53 -21.22 -3.96 -10.49
CA ILE A 53 -22.32 -4.67 -9.81
C ILE A 53 -21.92 -5.10 -8.41
N LEU A 54 -20.76 -5.73 -8.26
CA LEU A 54 -20.26 -6.17 -6.96
C LEU A 54 -19.92 -5.01 -6.04
N GLN A 55 -19.42 -3.92 -6.59
CA GLN A 55 -19.19 -2.68 -5.86
C GLN A 55 -20.48 -2.11 -5.28
N ILE A 56 -21.51 -1.96 -6.11
CA ILE A 56 -22.82 -1.45 -5.68
C ILE A 56 -23.39 -2.35 -4.58
N TYR A 57 -23.32 -3.67 -4.77
CA TYR A 57 -23.82 -4.62 -3.78
C TYR A 57 -23.04 -4.52 -2.46
N TYR A 58 -21.70 -4.47 -2.53
CA TYR A 58 -20.86 -4.26 -1.35
C TYR A 58 -21.16 -2.93 -0.65
N LEU A 59 -21.27 -1.82 -1.39
CA LEU A 59 -21.55 -0.50 -0.81
C LEU A 59 -22.90 -0.43 -0.10
N ASN A 60 -23.88 -1.20 -0.57
CA ASN A 60 -25.22 -1.29 0.05
C ASN A 60 -25.20 -2.17 1.31
N THR A 61 -24.48 -3.28 1.29
CA THR A 61 -24.46 -4.24 2.40
C THR A 61 -23.42 -3.91 3.46
N LYS A 62 -22.32 -3.25 3.08
CA LYS A 62 -21.10 -3.01 3.89
C LYS A 62 -20.48 -4.32 4.44
N ASP A 63 -20.81 -5.45 3.84
CA ASP A 63 -20.29 -6.77 4.23
C ASP A 63 -19.19 -7.22 3.27
N ILE A 64 -17.93 -7.17 3.70
CA ILE A 64 -16.79 -7.58 2.89
C ILE A 64 -16.85 -9.06 2.47
N LYS A 65 -17.60 -9.89 3.20
CA LYS A 65 -17.80 -11.30 2.82
C LYS A 65 -18.43 -11.46 1.45
N VAL A 66 -19.17 -10.44 0.97
CA VAL A 66 -19.70 -10.41 -0.40
C VAL A 66 -18.56 -10.48 -1.42
N LEU A 67 -17.48 -9.75 -1.20
CA LEU A 67 -16.32 -9.74 -2.10
C LEU A 67 -15.59 -11.08 -2.04
N TYR A 68 -15.35 -11.62 -0.84
CA TYR A 68 -14.73 -12.93 -0.66
C TYR A 68 -15.51 -14.07 -1.32
N LYS A 69 -16.84 -14.07 -1.21
CA LYS A 69 -17.70 -15.10 -1.82
C LYS A 69 -17.72 -15.06 -3.35
N ASN A 70 -17.28 -13.97 -3.94
CA ASN A 70 -17.28 -13.75 -5.39
C ASN A 70 -15.87 -13.58 -5.96
N LEU A 71 -14.82 -14.01 -5.27
CA LEU A 71 -13.42 -13.89 -5.73
C LEU A 71 -13.21 -14.41 -7.16
N ASN A 72 -13.88 -15.51 -7.52
CA ASN A 72 -13.81 -16.11 -8.86
C ASN A 72 -14.48 -15.29 -9.97
N LYS A 73 -15.13 -14.18 -9.62
CA LYS A 73 -15.77 -13.24 -10.55
C LYS A 73 -15.04 -11.89 -10.59
N LEU A 74 -13.93 -11.77 -9.87
CA LEU A 74 -13.14 -10.56 -9.81
C LEU A 74 -11.85 -10.75 -10.61
N ASP A 75 -11.45 -9.71 -11.32
CA ASP A 75 -10.19 -9.69 -12.03
C ASP A 75 -9.05 -9.23 -11.12
N PHE A 76 -7.84 -9.69 -11.39
CA PHE A 76 -6.65 -9.12 -10.77
C PHE A 76 -6.39 -7.73 -11.33
N LEU A 77 -6.20 -6.74 -10.45
CA LEU A 77 -5.80 -5.40 -10.88
C LEU A 77 -4.36 -5.37 -11.42
N TYR A 78 -3.52 -6.25 -10.92
CA TYR A 78 -2.12 -6.40 -11.32
C TYR A 78 -1.77 -7.87 -11.55
N ASN A 79 -0.90 -8.14 -12.54
CA ASN A 79 -0.50 -9.50 -12.90
C ASN A 79 0.46 -10.15 -11.88
N GLN A 80 0.95 -9.40 -10.92
CA GLN A 80 1.88 -9.86 -9.88
C GLN A 80 1.60 -9.13 -8.57
N PRO A 81 1.98 -9.71 -7.42
CA PRO A 81 1.86 -9.04 -6.13
C PRO A 81 2.61 -7.70 -6.10
N ILE A 82 1.98 -6.69 -5.50
CA ILE A 82 2.51 -5.34 -5.39
C ILE A 82 2.88 -4.97 -3.96
N TYR A 83 3.63 -3.88 -3.81
CA TYR A 83 3.99 -3.24 -2.53
C TYR A 83 3.22 -1.94 -2.28
N GLY A 84 2.28 -1.61 -3.15
CA GLY A 84 1.43 -0.43 -3.06
C GLY A 84 0.18 -0.64 -2.22
N GLY A 85 -0.67 0.37 -2.16
CA GLY A 85 -1.90 0.35 -1.38
C GLY A 85 -1.66 0.56 0.11
N ASP A 86 -2.47 -0.13 0.91
CA ASP A 86 -2.57 0.13 2.33
C ASP A 86 -1.40 -0.45 3.13
N VAL A 87 -0.83 0.36 4.01
CA VAL A 87 0.31 -0.03 4.84
C VAL A 87 0.26 0.66 6.20
N PHE A 88 0.63 -0.09 7.24
CA PHE A 88 0.87 0.42 8.60
C PHE A 88 2.37 0.43 8.90
N VAL A 89 2.85 1.46 9.58
CA VAL A 89 4.27 1.64 9.86
C VAL A 89 4.45 2.10 11.30
N ASN A 90 5.46 1.58 12.00
CA ASN A 90 5.93 2.15 13.23
C ASN A 90 6.42 3.59 12.97
N LYS A 91 5.85 4.56 13.69
CA LYS A 91 6.11 5.98 13.44
C LYS A 91 7.60 6.34 13.54
N ASN A 92 8.30 5.85 14.57
CA ASN A 92 9.70 6.18 14.74
C ASN A 92 10.53 5.59 13.61
N LYS A 93 10.29 4.34 13.24
CA LYS A 93 10.95 3.69 12.10
C LYS A 93 10.67 4.40 10.78
N TYR A 94 9.45 4.91 10.60
CA TYR A 94 9.08 5.69 9.42
C TYR A 94 9.85 7.02 9.36
N ILE A 95 10.01 7.71 10.50
CA ILE A 95 10.80 8.94 10.59
C ILE A 95 12.28 8.65 10.32
N ASP A 96 12.84 7.63 10.98
CA ASP A 96 14.23 7.21 10.83
C ASP A 96 14.58 6.79 9.40
N ALA A 97 13.61 6.18 8.69
CA ALA A 97 13.73 5.85 7.27
C ALA A 97 13.58 7.06 6.33
N GLY A 98 13.40 8.27 6.84
CA GLY A 98 13.26 9.50 6.05
C GLY A 98 11.86 9.76 5.51
N MET A 99 10.84 9.07 6.03
CA MET A 99 9.41 9.24 5.66
C MET A 99 9.15 8.97 4.16
N GLU A 100 8.29 9.74 3.51
CA GLU A 100 8.10 9.62 2.05
C GLU A 100 9.19 10.38 1.30
N ASN A 101 9.67 9.78 0.23
CA ASN A 101 10.68 10.39 -0.62
C ASN A 101 10.05 11.42 -1.56
N GLU A 102 10.28 12.69 -1.28
CA GLU A 102 9.73 13.81 -2.04
C GLU A 102 10.28 13.94 -3.46
N ARG A 103 11.29 13.12 -3.83
CA ARG A 103 11.81 13.03 -5.21
C ARG A 103 10.99 12.09 -6.09
N ASN A 104 10.04 11.36 -5.52
CA ASN A 104 9.09 10.57 -6.29
C ASN A 104 7.98 11.48 -6.84
N TYR A 105 8.11 11.84 -8.11
CA TYR A 105 7.10 12.62 -8.83
C TYR A 105 6.19 11.70 -9.66
N GLY A 106 4.88 11.93 -9.59
CA GLY A 106 3.90 11.13 -10.29
C GLY A 106 3.42 9.96 -9.45
N TRP A 107 2.93 8.92 -10.10
CA TRP A 107 2.23 7.83 -9.45
C TRP A 107 3.01 6.52 -9.49
N GLY A 108 3.03 5.78 -8.37
CA GLY A 108 3.35 4.36 -8.26
C GLY A 108 4.77 4.00 -7.82
N ASN A 109 5.75 4.92 -7.90
CA ASN A 109 7.13 4.61 -7.51
C ASN A 109 7.37 4.70 -5.99
N GLU A 110 6.56 5.47 -5.29
CA GLU A 110 6.62 5.69 -3.84
C GLU A 110 6.48 4.39 -3.04
N TYR A 111 5.76 3.42 -3.57
CA TYR A 111 5.52 2.13 -2.94
C TYR A 111 6.77 1.25 -2.93
N TYR A 112 7.42 1.13 -4.09
CA TYR A 112 8.67 0.38 -4.23
C TYR A 112 9.80 1.05 -3.47
N ASP A 113 9.87 2.38 -3.52
CA ASP A 113 10.82 3.17 -2.76
C ASP A 113 10.71 2.90 -1.27
N ARG A 114 9.52 3.00 -0.70
CA ARG A 114 9.25 2.73 0.71
C ARG A 114 9.67 1.32 1.09
N TYR A 115 9.23 0.32 0.34
CA TYR A 115 9.58 -1.08 0.59
C TYR A 115 11.10 -1.31 0.56
N ASN A 116 11.78 -0.84 -0.48
CA ASN A 116 13.21 -1.02 -0.65
C ASN A 116 14.00 -0.31 0.46
N ARG A 117 13.62 0.90 0.83
CA ARG A 117 14.28 1.61 1.93
C ARG A 117 14.17 0.87 3.26
N PHE A 118 12.97 0.38 3.61
CA PHE A 118 12.77 -0.39 4.83
C PHE A 118 13.58 -1.68 4.83
N THR A 119 13.59 -2.43 3.72
CA THR A 119 14.37 -3.66 3.61
C THR A 119 15.88 -3.40 3.63
N ASN A 120 16.35 -2.36 2.97
CA ASN A 120 17.77 -1.96 2.99
C ASN A 120 18.24 -1.51 4.38
N LEU A 121 17.36 -0.89 5.17
CA LEU A 121 17.64 -0.54 6.56
C LEU A 121 17.55 -1.75 7.51
N GLY A 122 17.17 -2.93 7.00
CA GLY A 122 17.03 -4.16 7.77
C GLY A 122 15.83 -4.18 8.70
N TYR A 123 14.81 -3.39 8.38
CA TYR A 123 13.55 -3.39 9.12
C TYR A 123 12.68 -4.60 8.77
N ASN A 124 11.95 -5.09 9.75
CA ASN A 124 11.08 -6.23 9.60
C ASN A 124 9.80 -5.84 8.85
N VAL A 125 9.61 -6.44 7.68
CA VAL A 125 8.40 -6.28 6.86
C VAL A 125 7.48 -7.46 7.09
N TYR A 126 6.23 -7.22 7.48
CA TYR A 126 5.19 -8.22 7.66
C TYR A 126 4.08 -8.07 6.63
N ARG A 127 3.53 -9.18 6.16
CA ARG A 127 2.35 -9.23 5.29
C ARG A 127 1.33 -10.22 5.80
N VAL A 128 0.08 -9.77 5.89
CA VAL A 128 -1.03 -10.67 6.19
C VAL A 128 -1.41 -11.42 4.91
N ASP A 129 -1.63 -12.74 5.02
CA ASP A 129 -2.05 -13.56 3.88
C ASP A 129 -3.55 -13.40 3.60
N ALA A 130 -3.88 -12.30 2.93
CA ALA A 130 -5.24 -11.96 2.51
C ALA A 130 -5.19 -11.00 1.31
N PRO A 131 -6.21 -10.96 0.45
CA PRO A 131 -6.27 -10.02 -0.66
C PRO A 131 -6.72 -8.62 -0.21
N LEU A 132 -6.43 -7.65 -1.08
CA LEU A 132 -7.01 -6.32 -1.06
C LEU A 132 -8.04 -6.20 -2.19
N PHE A 133 -9.15 -5.50 -1.94
CA PHE A 133 -10.16 -5.21 -2.93
C PHE A 133 -10.13 -3.73 -3.30
N HIS A 134 -9.93 -3.44 -4.57
CA HIS A 134 -9.99 -2.09 -5.13
C HIS A 134 -11.37 -1.86 -5.73
N LEU A 135 -12.05 -0.81 -5.28
CA LEU A 135 -13.34 -0.41 -5.82
C LEU A 135 -13.15 0.17 -7.21
N CYS A 136 -13.93 -0.31 -8.18
CA CYS A 136 -13.81 0.19 -9.54
C CYS A 136 -14.26 1.65 -9.63
N HIS A 137 -13.53 2.42 -10.37
CA HIS A 137 -13.88 3.81 -10.68
C HIS A 137 -13.32 4.21 -12.04
N SER A 138 -13.92 5.24 -12.66
CA SER A 138 -13.38 5.80 -13.89
C SER A 138 -12.02 6.43 -13.63
N ARG A 139 -10.99 5.93 -14.30
CA ARG A 139 -9.66 6.53 -14.23
C ARG A 139 -9.62 7.77 -15.10
N LYS A 140 -9.57 8.93 -14.46
CA LYS A 140 -9.37 10.22 -15.15
C LYS A 140 -7.89 10.36 -15.55
N GLU A 141 -7.58 11.33 -16.39
CA GLU A 141 -6.23 11.58 -16.94
C GLU A 141 -5.12 11.66 -15.88
N ASN A 142 -5.45 12.11 -14.68
CA ASN A 142 -4.50 12.25 -13.57
C ASN A 142 -4.29 10.97 -12.73
N SER A 143 -5.08 9.93 -12.94
CA SER A 143 -5.02 8.71 -12.10
C SER A 143 -3.83 7.79 -12.39
N SER A 144 -3.06 8.10 -13.42
CA SER A 144 -1.82 7.41 -13.78
C SER A 144 -0.75 8.40 -14.25
N PHE A 145 -0.73 9.59 -13.64
CA PHE A 145 0.17 10.67 -14.03
C PHE A 145 1.63 10.26 -13.85
N ARG A 146 2.26 9.96 -14.98
CA ARG A 146 3.69 9.67 -15.12
C ARG A 146 4.29 10.58 -16.19
N PRO A 147 4.69 11.80 -15.83
CA PRO A 147 5.22 12.72 -16.82
C PRO A 147 6.52 12.15 -17.42
N LYS A 148 6.56 12.00 -18.75
CA LYS A 148 7.70 11.44 -19.48
C LYS A 148 9.00 12.20 -19.21
N THR A 149 8.91 13.50 -18.98
CA THR A 149 10.03 14.37 -18.63
C THR A 149 10.73 14.01 -17.33
N PHE A 150 10.03 13.35 -16.40
CA PHE A 150 10.58 12.95 -15.11
C PHE A 150 10.95 11.47 -15.03
N HIS A 151 10.74 10.70 -16.11
CA HIS A 151 11.00 9.27 -16.11
C HIS A 151 12.45 8.93 -15.72
N HIS A 152 13.43 9.70 -16.18
CA HIS A 152 14.83 9.52 -15.81
C HIS A 152 15.09 9.78 -14.33
N ILE A 153 14.43 10.78 -13.75
CA ILE A 153 14.55 11.10 -12.32
C ILE A 153 14.03 9.94 -11.48
N PHE A 154 12.88 9.38 -11.85
CA PHE A 154 12.29 8.22 -11.16
C PHE A 154 13.18 6.99 -11.23
N SER A 155 13.61 6.64 -12.44
CA SER A 155 14.44 5.47 -12.67
C SER A 155 15.77 5.58 -11.91
N ASN A 156 16.40 6.74 -11.93
CA ASN A 156 17.63 7.00 -11.21
C ASN A 156 17.45 6.94 -9.70
N GLU A 157 16.35 7.48 -9.18
CA GLU A 157 16.09 7.46 -7.74
C GLU A 157 15.78 6.04 -7.25
N LEU A 158 14.96 5.26 -7.97
CA LEU A 158 14.72 3.85 -7.65
C LEU A 158 16.01 3.02 -7.72
N PHE A 159 16.84 3.25 -8.73
CA PHE A 159 18.13 2.58 -8.86
C PHE A 159 19.05 2.94 -7.69
N ARG A 160 19.12 4.23 -7.31
CA ARG A 160 19.91 4.68 -6.17
C ARG A 160 19.50 3.99 -4.89
N ILE A 161 18.20 3.91 -4.60
CA ILE A 161 17.66 3.29 -3.39
C ILE A 161 17.90 1.78 -3.39
N SER A 162 17.67 1.11 -4.52
CA SER A 162 17.86 -0.34 -4.63
C SER A 162 19.32 -0.76 -4.43
N ASN A 163 20.27 0.14 -4.70
CA ASN A 163 21.70 -0.10 -4.55
C ASN A 163 22.32 0.58 -3.32
N SER A 164 21.53 1.26 -2.49
CA SER A 164 22.04 1.82 -1.25
C SER A 164 22.32 0.68 -0.27
N SER A 165 23.59 0.46 0.02
CA SER A 165 24.00 -0.35 1.19
C SER A 165 23.65 0.37 2.48
N LYS A 166 23.47 -0.41 3.55
CA LYS A 166 23.32 0.15 4.91
C LYS A 166 24.48 1.05 5.30
#